data_4f989f119e4f441c750cceff728e1e38
#
_entry.id   4f989f119e4f441c750cceff728e1e38
#
_cell.length_a   1.000
_cell.length_b   1.000
_cell.length_c   1.000
_cell.angle_alpha   90.00
_cell.angle_beta   90.00
_cell.angle_gamma   90.00
#
_symmetry.space_group_name_H-M   'P 1'
#
loop_
_entity.id
_entity.type
_entity.pdbx_description
1 polymer ?
#
loop_
_entity_poly.entity_id
_entity_poly.type
_entity_poly.pdbx_seq_one_letter_code
_entity_poly.pdbx_strand_id
1 'polypeptide(L)'
;MAPIQYIVEGGHRLKGAIEPSGNKNAALPIIAAALLTEHPVTLDNVPRIRDTETLVELVRSVGASAEWRGRNRLAIHAKEIRAADLDPDLCARIRASILLAGPLLARCGEVALPPPGGDVIGRRRLDTHFLAFEQLGASVTASDRIELRASGLKGADVFLDEPSVTATENALVAAVAAHGTTYLRNAASEPHVQDLAHFLVALGANIEGIGTNTMVIHGASTLGQASYAIQPDHIEVGSLIGLAAVTRSPLRIVRAGTEHLRSIRMGFERLGIVCEVAGDDLIVPSDQTLKIRDDFGGHVPKLEDQPWPAFPADLMSIAIVTATQCEGVILMFEKMFESRMFFVDKLISMGGRIVLCDPHRAIVSGPNRLRGARVVSPDIRAGMAMLLAALCAEGTSYIDNADQIERGYERIDERLNALGAKITRVPERGR
;
A
#
# COMPACT_ATOMS: atom_id res chain seq x y z
N MET A 1 19.42 6.38 -10.18
CA MET A 1 19.26 7.83 -9.93
C MET A 1 19.99 8.17 -8.64
N ALA A 2 20.51 9.40 -8.48
CA ALA A 2 21.08 9.81 -7.20
C ALA A 2 20.00 9.80 -6.11
N PRO A 3 20.35 9.45 -4.85
CA PRO A 3 19.43 9.55 -3.73
C PRO A 3 18.88 10.97 -3.59
N ILE A 4 17.66 11.07 -3.07
CA ILE A 4 16.94 12.35 -2.94
C ILE A 4 16.82 12.71 -1.46
N GLN A 5 16.99 13.99 -1.16
CA GLN A 5 16.74 14.58 0.15
C GLN A 5 15.58 15.57 0.05
N TYR A 6 14.68 15.55 1.04
CA TYR A 6 13.73 16.62 1.27
C TYR A 6 14.23 17.56 2.37
N ILE A 7 14.22 18.85 2.09
CA ILE A 7 14.41 19.92 3.08
C ILE A 7 13.03 20.48 3.39
N VAL A 8 12.58 20.38 4.62
CA VAL A 8 11.23 20.70 5.05
C VAL A 8 11.27 21.81 6.12
N GLU A 9 10.66 22.96 5.81
CA GLU A 9 10.39 23.99 6.79
C GLU A 9 9.05 23.70 7.47
N GLY A 10 9.06 23.38 8.77
CA GLY A 10 7.88 23.01 9.53
C GLY A 10 7.07 24.22 10.03
N GLY A 11 5.92 23.93 10.64
CA GLY A 11 5.06 24.93 11.28
C GLY A 11 4.14 25.74 10.36
N HIS A 12 4.12 25.42 9.05
CA HIS A 12 3.22 26.05 8.09
C HIS A 12 1.84 25.37 8.07
N ARG A 13 0.78 26.16 8.10
CA ARG A 13 -0.58 25.69 7.90
C ARG A 13 -0.86 25.44 6.42
N LEU A 14 -1.49 24.32 6.14
CA LEU A 14 -1.92 23.95 4.81
C LEU A 14 -3.37 24.40 4.58
N LYS A 15 -3.75 24.64 3.33
CA LYS A 15 -5.11 25.02 2.96
C LYS A 15 -5.40 24.60 1.54
N GLY A 16 -6.60 24.05 1.32
CA GLY A 16 -7.07 23.75 -0.02
C GLY A 16 -7.70 22.38 -0.14
N ALA A 17 -7.69 21.89 -1.35
CA ALA A 17 -8.21 20.58 -1.70
C ALA A 17 -7.09 19.74 -2.33
N ILE A 18 -7.09 18.45 -2.04
CA ILE A 18 -6.15 17.49 -2.60
C ILE A 18 -6.91 16.22 -3.01
N GLU A 19 -6.56 15.70 -4.16
CA GLU A 19 -7.07 14.42 -4.63
C GLU A 19 -6.03 13.34 -4.37
N PRO A 20 -6.39 12.19 -3.73
CA PRO A 20 -5.46 11.08 -3.56
C PRO A 20 -5.10 10.47 -4.92
N SER A 21 -3.90 9.94 -5.02
CA SER A 21 -3.48 9.15 -6.19
C SER A 21 -4.23 7.83 -6.24
N GLY A 22 -4.19 7.15 -7.38
CA GLY A 22 -4.67 5.78 -7.46
C GLY A 22 -3.89 4.86 -6.50
N ASN A 23 -4.58 3.86 -5.98
CA ASN A 23 -4.04 2.96 -4.97
C ASN A 23 -2.86 2.17 -5.54
N LYS A 24 -1.67 2.39 -4.98
CA LYS A 24 -0.45 1.66 -5.35
C LYS A 24 -0.65 0.14 -5.24
N ASN A 25 -1.21 -0.30 -4.10
CA ASN A 25 -1.34 -1.73 -3.81
C ASN A 25 -2.40 -2.41 -4.70
N ALA A 26 -3.34 -1.66 -5.29
CA ALA A 26 -4.25 -2.14 -6.32
C ALA A 26 -3.61 -2.11 -7.72
N ALA A 27 -2.90 -1.03 -8.05
CA ALA A 27 -2.29 -0.88 -9.36
C ALA A 27 -1.32 -2.02 -9.70
N LEU A 28 -0.51 -2.46 -8.73
CA LEU A 28 0.48 -3.51 -8.95
C LEU A 28 -0.14 -4.87 -9.33
N PRO A 29 -1.08 -5.45 -8.57
CA PRO A 29 -1.72 -6.70 -8.97
C PRO A 29 -2.59 -6.55 -10.21
N ILE A 30 -3.23 -5.41 -10.46
CA ILE A 30 -4.05 -5.17 -11.65
C ILE A 30 -3.17 -5.10 -12.91
N ILE A 31 -2.01 -4.44 -12.85
CA ILE A 31 -1.02 -4.43 -13.95
C ILE A 31 -0.55 -5.85 -14.26
N ALA A 32 -0.25 -6.66 -13.25
CA ALA A 32 0.15 -8.06 -13.44
C ALA A 32 -1.02 -8.90 -14.01
N ALA A 33 -2.24 -8.73 -13.48
CA ALA A 33 -3.42 -9.46 -13.91
C ALA A 33 -3.85 -9.12 -15.35
N ALA A 34 -3.49 -7.95 -15.87
CA ALA A 34 -3.71 -7.61 -17.29
C ALA A 34 -3.01 -8.57 -18.26
N LEU A 35 -2.01 -9.33 -17.80
CA LEU A 35 -1.38 -10.39 -18.58
C LEU A 35 -2.28 -11.63 -18.81
N LEU A 36 -3.39 -11.79 -18.06
CA LEU A 36 -4.29 -12.92 -18.23
C LEU A 36 -5.04 -12.91 -19.57
N THR A 37 -5.27 -11.74 -20.15
CA THR A 37 -6.03 -11.61 -21.40
C THR A 37 -5.13 -11.30 -22.59
N GLU A 38 -5.51 -11.80 -23.76
CA GLU A 38 -4.89 -11.46 -25.05
C GLU A 38 -5.42 -10.15 -25.63
N HIS A 39 -6.47 -9.60 -25.03
CA HIS A 39 -7.11 -8.37 -25.49
C HIS A 39 -6.49 -7.12 -24.83
N PRO A 40 -6.64 -5.94 -25.49
CA PRO A 40 -6.13 -4.69 -24.91
C PRO A 40 -6.83 -4.33 -23.60
N VAL A 41 -6.03 -3.87 -22.64
CA VAL A 41 -6.47 -3.33 -21.35
C VAL A 41 -6.03 -1.87 -21.25
N THR A 42 -6.94 -1.00 -20.81
CA THR A 42 -6.61 0.38 -20.50
C THR A 42 -6.88 0.62 -19.01
N LEU A 43 -5.87 1.06 -18.29
CA LEU A 43 -5.95 1.37 -16.87
C LEU A 43 -5.85 2.89 -16.69
N ASP A 44 -6.84 3.48 -16.02
CA ASP A 44 -6.86 4.87 -15.60
C ASP A 44 -6.47 5.00 -14.13
N ASN A 45 -6.08 6.21 -13.71
CA ASN A 45 -5.66 6.52 -12.35
C ASN A 45 -4.52 5.62 -11.82
N VAL A 46 -3.65 5.14 -12.70
CA VAL A 46 -2.46 4.37 -12.29
C VAL A 46 -1.44 5.35 -11.69
N PRO A 47 -1.03 5.22 -10.42
CA PRO A 47 -0.04 6.12 -9.83
C PRO A 47 1.31 5.95 -10.53
N ARG A 48 1.89 7.06 -11.00
CA ARG A 48 3.18 7.02 -11.68
C ARG A 48 4.32 7.16 -10.68
N ILE A 49 4.60 6.07 -10.03
CA ILE A 49 5.61 5.90 -8.99
C ILE A 49 6.63 4.84 -9.41
N ARG A 50 7.77 4.79 -8.73
CA ARG A 50 8.86 3.86 -9.10
C ARG A 50 8.43 2.39 -9.12
N ASP A 51 7.60 1.96 -8.17
CA ASP A 51 7.18 0.56 -8.08
C ASP A 51 6.30 0.16 -9.28
N THR A 52 5.37 1.02 -9.72
CA THR A 52 4.57 0.77 -10.92
C THR A 52 5.39 0.83 -12.20
N GLU A 53 6.34 1.77 -12.31
CA GLU A 53 7.25 1.85 -13.47
C GLU A 53 8.14 0.61 -13.57
N THR A 54 8.70 0.13 -12.45
CA THR A 54 9.48 -1.12 -12.42
C THR A 54 8.63 -2.34 -12.83
N LEU A 55 7.39 -2.43 -12.36
CA LEU A 55 6.51 -3.53 -12.75
C LEU A 55 6.13 -3.46 -14.25
N VAL A 56 5.92 -2.26 -14.80
CA VAL A 56 5.69 -2.07 -16.24
C VAL A 56 6.90 -2.53 -17.07
N GLU A 57 8.13 -2.30 -16.60
CA GLU A 57 9.34 -2.83 -17.25
C GLU A 57 9.37 -4.37 -17.23
N LEU A 58 9.01 -4.98 -16.09
CA LEU A 58 8.89 -6.44 -15.98
C LEU A 58 7.80 -7.00 -16.91
N VAL A 59 6.65 -6.34 -17.01
CA VAL A 59 5.55 -6.71 -17.93
C VAL A 59 6.01 -6.64 -19.39
N ARG A 60 6.80 -5.64 -19.76
CA ARG A 60 7.40 -5.54 -21.09
C ARG A 60 8.40 -6.66 -21.37
N SER A 61 9.19 -7.05 -20.39
CA SER A 61 10.21 -8.08 -20.54
C SER A 61 9.64 -9.46 -20.88
N VAL A 62 8.40 -9.75 -20.47
CA VAL A 62 7.70 -11.00 -20.80
C VAL A 62 6.99 -10.95 -22.17
N GLY A 63 7.10 -9.86 -22.92
CA GLY A 63 6.59 -9.74 -24.29
C GLY A 63 5.32 -8.90 -24.45
N ALA A 64 4.70 -8.44 -23.37
CA ALA A 64 3.54 -7.56 -23.46
C ALA A 64 3.97 -6.14 -23.90
N SER A 65 3.12 -5.46 -24.67
CA SER A 65 3.26 -4.02 -24.84
C SER A 65 2.61 -3.31 -23.67
N ALA A 66 3.28 -2.30 -23.11
CA ALA A 66 2.75 -1.48 -22.05
C ALA A 66 3.19 -0.03 -22.24
N GLU A 67 2.24 0.87 -22.47
CA GLU A 67 2.51 2.25 -22.88
C GLU A 67 1.74 3.24 -22.01
N TRP A 68 2.44 4.25 -21.49
CA TRP A 68 1.78 5.38 -20.83
C TRP A 68 1.13 6.29 -21.86
N ARG A 69 -0.21 6.42 -21.77
CA ARG A 69 -1.03 7.31 -22.62
C ARG A 69 -1.53 8.49 -21.81
N GLY A 70 -0.62 9.36 -21.41
CA GLY A 70 -0.89 10.47 -20.50
C GLY A 70 -0.24 10.25 -19.13
N ARG A 71 -0.62 11.08 -18.16
CA ARG A 71 0.06 11.09 -16.86
C ARG A 71 -0.16 9.81 -16.05
N ASN A 72 -1.42 9.40 -15.91
CA ASN A 72 -1.85 8.30 -15.05
C ASN A 72 -2.70 7.26 -15.81
N ARG A 73 -2.55 7.19 -17.15
CA ARG A 73 -3.22 6.21 -18.00
C ARG A 73 -2.20 5.26 -18.62
N LEU A 74 -2.40 3.96 -18.39
CA LEU A 74 -1.52 2.90 -18.89
C LEU A 74 -2.33 1.99 -19.82
N ALA A 75 -1.84 1.76 -21.05
CA ALA A 75 -2.38 0.78 -21.97
C ALA A 75 -1.49 -0.45 -21.98
N ILE A 76 -2.06 -1.64 -21.79
CA ILE A 76 -1.36 -2.93 -21.78
C ILE A 76 -2.00 -3.83 -22.84
N HIS A 77 -1.16 -4.53 -23.61
CA HIS A 77 -1.62 -5.55 -24.57
C HIS A 77 -0.68 -6.75 -24.52
N ALA A 78 -1.17 -7.84 -23.94
CA ALA A 78 -0.44 -9.08 -23.70
C ALA A 78 -0.86 -10.19 -24.68
N LYS A 79 -0.90 -9.88 -26.00
CA LYS A 79 -1.32 -10.82 -27.04
C LYS A 79 -0.45 -12.08 -27.03
N GLU A 80 0.85 -11.89 -27.04
CA GLU A 80 1.83 -12.96 -26.99
C GLU A 80 2.78 -12.69 -25.83
N ILE A 81 2.76 -13.59 -24.85
CA ILE A 81 3.68 -13.54 -23.71
C ILE A 81 4.42 -14.87 -23.59
N ARG A 82 5.57 -14.82 -22.93
CA ARG A 82 6.42 -15.97 -22.69
C ARG A 82 6.90 -15.99 -21.25
N ALA A 83 7.10 -17.17 -20.71
CA ALA A 83 7.86 -17.35 -19.48
C ALA A 83 9.32 -17.00 -19.77
N ALA A 84 9.68 -15.72 -19.59
CA ALA A 84 11.05 -15.25 -19.79
C ALA A 84 11.79 -15.30 -18.46
N ASP A 85 13.10 -15.36 -18.51
CA ASP A 85 13.94 -15.09 -17.35
C ASP A 85 13.78 -13.61 -16.98
N LEU A 86 13.08 -13.36 -15.88
CA LEU A 86 12.89 -12.02 -15.36
C LEU A 86 14.20 -11.48 -14.82
N ASP A 87 14.44 -10.20 -15.06
CA ASP A 87 15.62 -9.48 -14.58
C ASP A 87 15.68 -9.50 -13.03
N PRO A 88 16.71 -10.14 -12.43
CA PRO A 88 16.83 -10.24 -10.98
C PRO A 88 16.93 -8.86 -10.29
N ASP A 89 17.58 -7.89 -10.92
CA ASP A 89 17.73 -6.55 -10.37
C ASP A 89 16.39 -5.79 -10.33
N LEU A 90 15.54 -5.95 -11.34
CA LEU A 90 14.19 -5.39 -11.33
C LEU A 90 13.31 -6.10 -10.28
N CYS A 91 13.38 -7.44 -10.20
CA CYS A 91 12.64 -8.20 -9.21
C CYS A 91 13.05 -7.85 -7.76
N ALA A 92 14.35 -7.63 -7.52
CA ALA A 92 14.87 -7.25 -6.22
C ALA A 92 14.43 -5.83 -5.76
N ARG A 93 14.01 -4.95 -6.69
CA ARG A 93 13.56 -3.59 -6.35
C ARG A 93 12.16 -3.55 -5.75
N ILE A 94 11.29 -4.50 -6.13
CA ILE A 94 9.87 -4.47 -5.73
C ILE A 94 9.39 -5.84 -5.25
N ARG A 95 8.61 -5.86 -4.19
CA ARG A 95 7.94 -7.08 -3.71
C ARG A 95 6.92 -7.60 -4.72
N ALA A 96 6.29 -6.70 -5.46
CA ALA A 96 5.23 -6.99 -6.41
C ALA A 96 5.67 -7.84 -7.62
N SER A 97 6.99 -8.08 -7.81
CA SER A 97 7.47 -9.01 -8.83
C SER A 97 6.89 -10.42 -8.68
N ILE A 98 6.55 -10.84 -7.43
CA ILE A 98 5.88 -12.13 -7.17
C ILE A 98 4.47 -12.22 -7.78
N LEU A 99 3.81 -11.08 -8.03
CA LEU A 99 2.46 -11.04 -8.60
C LEU A 99 2.42 -11.46 -10.09
N LEU A 100 3.58 -11.53 -10.73
CA LEU A 100 3.69 -12.10 -12.08
C LEU A 100 3.57 -13.63 -12.08
N ALA A 101 3.69 -14.29 -10.93
CA ALA A 101 3.60 -15.74 -10.82
C ALA A 101 2.24 -16.28 -11.32
N GLY A 102 1.14 -15.70 -10.82
CA GLY A 102 -0.22 -16.14 -11.18
C GLY A 102 -0.51 -16.06 -12.69
N PRO A 103 -0.40 -14.88 -13.32
CA PRO A 103 -0.74 -14.74 -14.74
C PRO A 103 0.24 -15.47 -15.66
N LEU A 104 1.55 -15.52 -15.36
CA LEU A 104 2.50 -16.25 -16.18
C LEU A 104 2.30 -17.77 -16.10
N LEU A 105 2.06 -18.30 -14.89
CA LEU A 105 1.74 -19.72 -14.72
C LEU A 105 0.45 -20.09 -15.48
N ALA A 106 -0.57 -19.25 -15.39
CA ALA A 106 -1.85 -19.47 -16.08
C ALA A 106 -1.72 -19.45 -17.62
N ARG A 107 -0.92 -18.52 -18.16
CA ARG A 107 -0.78 -18.32 -19.62
C ARG A 107 0.31 -19.19 -20.25
N CYS A 108 1.41 -19.44 -19.54
CA CYS A 108 2.58 -20.12 -20.09
C CYS A 108 2.73 -21.58 -19.57
N GLY A 109 2.01 -21.96 -18.52
CA GLY A 109 2.15 -23.26 -17.86
C GLY A 109 3.40 -23.41 -17.00
N GLU A 110 4.33 -22.46 -17.07
CA GLU A 110 5.53 -22.41 -16.24
C GLU A 110 5.99 -20.99 -16.02
N VAL A 111 6.69 -20.76 -14.92
CA VAL A 111 7.37 -19.51 -14.62
C VAL A 111 8.54 -19.74 -13.66
N ALA A 112 9.65 -19.03 -13.90
CA ALA A 112 10.80 -18.97 -12.99
C ALA A 112 11.04 -17.52 -12.56
N LEU A 113 10.93 -17.25 -11.27
CA LEU A 113 11.06 -15.93 -10.68
C LEU A 113 12.29 -15.85 -9.77
N PRO A 114 13.11 -14.80 -9.89
CA PRO A 114 14.05 -14.45 -8.83
C PRO A 114 13.31 -14.12 -7.52
N PRO A 115 13.97 -14.26 -6.35
CA PRO A 115 13.39 -13.83 -5.09
C PRO A 115 12.94 -12.35 -5.15
N PRO A 116 11.71 -12.03 -4.73
CA PRO A 116 11.22 -10.66 -4.76
C PRO A 116 11.86 -9.83 -3.64
N GLY A 117 12.18 -8.58 -3.94
CA GLY A 117 12.70 -7.61 -2.97
C GLY A 117 11.62 -6.84 -2.22
N GLY A 118 11.79 -5.54 -2.10
CA GLY A 118 10.87 -4.60 -1.45
C GLY A 118 11.33 -4.12 -0.08
N ASP A 119 10.44 -3.47 0.68
CA ASP A 119 10.75 -2.88 1.97
C ASP A 119 11.11 -3.92 3.03
N VAL A 120 12.11 -3.61 3.86
CA VAL A 120 12.54 -4.43 4.98
C VAL A 120 11.73 -4.04 6.22
N ILE A 121 10.51 -4.59 6.34
CA ILE A 121 9.56 -4.30 7.44
C ILE A 121 9.34 -5.51 8.37
N GLY A 122 10.10 -6.59 8.18
CA GLY A 122 10.00 -7.85 8.89
C GLY A 122 10.03 -9.05 7.93
N ARG A 123 9.84 -10.25 8.48
CA ARG A 123 9.79 -11.47 7.69
C ARG A 123 8.49 -11.51 6.85
N ARG A 124 8.63 -11.53 5.53
CA ARG A 124 7.51 -11.60 4.59
C ARG A 124 7.56 -12.93 3.85
N ARG A 125 6.83 -13.90 4.36
CA ARG A 125 6.77 -15.27 3.85
C ARG A 125 6.21 -15.31 2.42
N LEU A 126 6.63 -16.32 1.65
CA LEU A 126 6.06 -16.66 0.34
C LEU A 126 5.33 -18.01 0.37
N ASP A 127 5.43 -18.72 1.48
CA ASP A 127 4.87 -20.06 1.66
C ASP A 127 3.37 -20.12 1.35
N THR A 128 2.63 -19.08 1.74
CA THR A 128 1.18 -18.97 1.46
C THR A 128 0.89 -18.90 -0.05
N HIS A 129 1.76 -18.25 -0.85
CA HIS A 129 1.64 -18.29 -2.32
C HIS A 129 1.84 -19.72 -2.84
N PHE A 130 2.86 -20.41 -2.34
CA PHE A 130 3.18 -21.78 -2.77
C PHE A 130 2.04 -22.72 -2.44
N LEU A 131 1.53 -22.65 -1.21
CA LEU A 131 0.35 -23.39 -0.76
C LEU A 131 -0.84 -23.21 -1.72
N ALA A 132 -1.14 -21.98 -2.10
CA ALA A 132 -2.25 -21.70 -3.01
C ALA A 132 -2.04 -22.30 -4.40
N PHE A 133 -0.83 -22.15 -4.97
CA PHE A 133 -0.52 -22.73 -6.29
C PHE A 133 -0.55 -24.25 -6.28
N GLU A 134 -0.02 -24.90 -5.23
CA GLU A 134 -0.04 -26.36 -5.07
C GLU A 134 -1.47 -26.89 -4.98
N GLN A 135 -2.35 -26.22 -4.21
CA GLN A 135 -3.75 -26.61 -4.11
C GLN A 135 -4.51 -26.43 -5.45
N LEU A 136 -4.10 -25.49 -6.31
CA LEU A 136 -4.60 -25.32 -7.66
C LEU A 136 -3.97 -26.28 -8.68
N GLY A 137 -3.08 -27.19 -8.24
CA GLY A 137 -2.50 -28.26 -9.06
C GLY A 137 -1.16 -27.93 -9.71
N ALA A 138 -0.47 -26.87 -9.29
CA ALA A 138 0.88 -26.60 -9.73
C ALA A 138 1.92 -27.37 -8.91
N SER A 139 3.08 -27.66 -9.52
CA SER A 139 4.30 -28.03 -8.78
C SER A 139 5.11 -26.79 -8.46
N VAL A 140 5.65 -26.73 -7.25
CA VAL A 140 6.45 -25.61 -6.75
C VAL A 140 7.82 -26.10 -6.34
N THR A 141 8.86 -25.43 -6.80
CA THR A 141 10.24 -25.61 -6.32
C THR A 141 10.79 -24.23 -5.95
N ALA A 142 11.20 -24.07 -4.70
CA ALA A 142 11.76 -22.82 -4.19
C ALA A 142 13.16 -23.08 -3.65
N SER A 143 14.16 -22.52 -4.32
CA SER A 143 15.58 -22.51 -3.93
C SER A 143 16.15 -21.12 -4.16
N ASP A 144 17.16 -20.99 -4.97
CA ASP A 144 17.69 -19.69 -5.43
C ASP A 144 16.71 -18.96 -6.36
N ARG A 145 15.76 -19.69 -6.95
CA ARG A 145 14.65 -19.21 -7.77
C ARG A 145 13.36 -19.88 -7.34
N ILE A 146 12.24 -19.25 -7.65
CA ILE A 146 10.90 -19.80 -7.46
C ILE A 146 10.45 -20.34 -8.82
N GLU A 147 10.33 -21.64 -8.96
CA GLU A 147 9.87 -22.31 -10.17
C GLU A 147 8.50 -22.90 -9.94
N LEU A 148 7.54 -22.53 -10.82
CA LEU A 148 6.17 -23.04 -10.81
C LEU A 148 5.90 -23.70 -12.14
N ARG A 149 5.21 -24.86 -12.16
CA ARG A 149 4.79 -25.55 -13.37
C ARG A 149 3.41 -26.16 -13.18
N ALA A 150 2.56 -26.03 -14.21
CA ALA A 150 1.25 -26.65 -14.25
C ALA A 150 0.88 -27.03 -15.69
N SER A 151 0.34 -28.21 -15.88
CA SER A 151 -0.26 -28.63 -17.19
C SER A 151 -1.69 -28.09 -17.40
N GLY A 152 -2.16 -27.23 -16.49
CA GLY A 152 -3.47 -26.63 -16.40
C GLY A 152 -3.87 -26.52 -14.94
N LEU A 153 -4.29 -25.32 -14.53
CA LEU A 153 -4.77 -25.07 -13.16
C LEU A 153 -6.18 -25.65 -13.00
N LYS A 154 -6.51 -26.13 -11.80
CA LYS A 154 -7.79 -26.74 -11.47
C LYS A 154 -8.39 -26.06 -10.25
N GLY A 155 -9.69 -25.77 -10.31
CA GLY A 155 -10.44 -25.26 -9.18
C GLY A 155 -10.40 -26.20 -7.99
N ALA A 156 -10.27 -25.63 -6.80
CA ALA A 156 -10.09 -26.38 -5.55
C ALA A 156 -10.68 -25.61 -4.35
N ASP A 157 -10.79 -26.27 -3.20
CA ASP A 157 -11.05 -25.60 -1.93
C ASP A 157 -9.70 -25.18 -1.34
N VAL A 158 -9.31 -23.92 -1.56
CA VAL A 158 -8.02 -23.35 -1.19
C VAL A 158 -8.17 -22.63 0.14
N PHE A 159 -7.48 -23.14 1.17
CA PHE A 159 -7.41 -22.47 2.47
C PHE A 159 -6.02 -21.88 2.67
N LEU A 160 -5.94 -20.54 2.75
CA LEU A 160 -4.67 -19.85 3.01
C LEU A 160 -4.31 -19.95 4.51
N ASP A 161 -3.06 -20.30 4.84
CA ASP A 161 -2.59 -20.45 6.22
C ASP A 161 -2.47 -19.10 6.96
N GLU A 162 -2.43 -17.99 6.20
CA GLU A 162 -2.55 -16.62 6.70
C GLU A 162 -3.32 -15.74 5.70
N PRO A 163 -4.02 -14.68 6.12
CA PRO A 163 -4.71 -13.75 5.22
C PRO A 163 -3.70 -12.82 4.53
N SER A 164 -2.76 -13.40 3.78
CA SER A 164 -1.74 -12.69 3.03
C SER A 164 -2.36 -11.98 1.83
N VAL A 165 -2.14 -10.66 1.72
CA VAL A 165 -2.63 -9.84 0.61
C VAL A 165 -2.14 -10.37 -0.73
N THR A 166 -0.83 -10.42 -0.94
CA THR A 166 -0.25 -10.81 -2.23
C THR A 166 -0.46 -12.28 -2.57
N ALA A 167 -0.57 -13.17 -1.57
CA ALA A 167 -0.93 -14.56 -1.82
C ALA A 167 -2.40 -14.70 -2.23
N THR A 168 -3.31 -13.93 -1.61
CA THR A 168 -4.72 -13.84 -2.05
C THR A 168 -4.81 -13.34 -3.48
N GLU A 169 -4.07 -12.29 -3.85
CA GLU A 169 -4.03 -11.72 -5.19
C GLU A 169 -3.55 -12.73 -6.23
N ASN A 170 -2.45 -13.45 -5.95
CA ASN A 170 -1.95 -14.50 -6.84
C ASN A 170 -2.93 -15.70 -6.94
N ALA A 171 -3.50 -16.13 -5.81
CA ALA A 171 -4.50 -17.21 -5.80
C ALA A 171 -5.74 -16.83 -6.60
N LEU A 172 -6.24 -15.60 -6.45
CA LEU A 172 -7.38 -15.06 -7.17
C LEU A 172 -7.13 -15.05 -8.69
N VAL A 173 -5.98 -14.51 -9.12
CA VAL A 173 -5.57 -14.45 -10.53
C VAL A 173 -5.44 -15.86 -11.13
N ALA A 174 -4.82 -16.79 -10.41
CA ALA A 174 -4.66 -18.18 -10.84
C ALA A 174 -6.02 -18.92 -10.89
N ALA A 175 -6.90 -18.70 -9.90
CA ALA A 175 -8.22 -19.30 -9.83
C ALA A 175 -9.14 -18.87 -10.98
N VAL A 176 -9.06 -17.61 -11.42
CA VAL A 176 -9.82 -17.11 -12.60
C VAL A 176 -9.45 -17.88 -13.87
N ALA A 177 -8.20 -18.31 -13.99
CA ALA A 177 -7.74 -19.11 -15.15
C ALA A 177 -7.83 -20.63 -14.94
N ALA A 178 -8.25 -21.09 -13.77
CA ALA A 178 -8.35 -22.52 -13.44
C ALA A 178 -9.61 -23.16 -14.05
N HIS A 179 -9.56 -24.45 -14.33
CA HIS A 179 -10.73 -25.21 -14.75
C HIS A 179 -11.63 -25.57 -13.55
N GLY A 180 -12.89 -25.18 -13.59
CA GLY A 180 -13.87 -25.48 -12.53
C GLY A 180 -14.02 -24.32 -11.53
N THR A 181 -14.45 -24.64 -10.32
CA THR A 181 -14.73 -23.65 -9.26
C THR A 181 -13.69 -23.71 -8.16
N THR A 182 -13.19 -22.56 -7.74
CA THR A 182 -12.30 -22.40 -6.59
C THR A 182 -13.04 -21.75 -5.43
N TYR A 183 -12.93 -22.34 -4.25
CA TYR A 183 -13.33 -21.71 -2.98
C TYR A 183 -12.05 -21.20 -2.31
N LEU A 184 -11.84 -19.89 -2.34
CA LEU A 184 -10.67 -19.27 -1.72
C LEU A 184 -11.03 -18.77 -0.32
N ARG A 185 -10.48 -19.43 0.71
CA ARG A 185 -10.80 -19.19 2.13
C ARG A 185 -9.63 -18.58 2.88
N ASN A 186 -9.95 -17.88 3.95
CA ASN A 186 -9.01 -17.05 4.72
C ASN A 186 -8.29 -16.03 3.85
N ALA A 187 -9.00 -15.55 2.84
CA ALA A 187 -8.51 -14.55 1.90
C ALA A 187 -8.38 -13.18 2.59
N ALA A 188 -7.39 -12.40 2.18
CA ALA A 188 -7.32 -10.98 2.48
C ALA A 188 -8.49 -10.25 1.81
N SER A 189 -9.02 -9.22 2.47
CA SER A 189 -10.21 -8.48 1.99
C SER A 189 -10.00 -6.97 1.95
N GLU A 190 -8.77 -6.52 1.92
CA GLU A 190 -8.39 -5.12 1.80
C GLU A 190 -8.98 -4.46 0.55
N PRO A 191 -9.23 -3.14 0.56
CA PRO A 191 -9.82 -2.43 -0.59
C PRO A 191 -9.09 -2.69 -1.92
N HIS A 192 -7.78 -2.82 -1.90
CA HIS A 192 -6.98 -3.10 -3.10
C HIS A 192 -7.11 -4.55 -3.61
N VAL A 193 -7.40 -5.52 -2.73
CA VAL A 193 -7.76 -6.89 -3.15
C VAL A 193 -9.15 -6.91 -3.79
N GLN A 194 -10.09 -6.13 -3.23
CA GLN A 194 -11.43 -5.96 -3.83
C GLN A 194 -11.33 -5.30 -5.20
N ASP A 195 -10.47 -4.28 -5.35
CA ASP A 195 -10.24 -3.56 -6.60
C ASP A 195 -9.68 -4.50 -7.70
N LEU A 196 -8.72 -5.37 -7.34
CA LEU A 196 -8.26 -6.44 -8.25
C LEU A 196 -9.40 -7.38 -8.64
N ALA A 197 -10.24 -7.81 -7.70
CA ALA A 197 -11.36 -8.69 -8.00
C ALA A 197 -12.38 -8.02 -8.94
N HIS A 198 -12.69 -6.76 -8.73
CA HIS A 198 -13.55 -5.97 -9.62
C HIS A 198 -12.93 -5.78 -11.02
N PHE A 199 -11.63 -5.58 -11.11
CA PHE A 199 -10.94 -5.55 -12.40
C PHE A 199 -11.06 -6.89 -13.14
N LEU A 200 -10.87 -8.02 -12.44
CA LEU A 200 -11.05 -9.35 -13.03
C LEU A 200 -12.49 -9.58 -13.51
N VAL A 201 -13.48 -9.10 -12.75
CA VAL A 201 -14.90 -9.11 -13.18
C VAL A 201 -15.09 -8.25 -14.43
N ALA A 202 -14.45 -7.09 -14.51
CA ALA A 202 -14.50 -6.24 -15.71
C ALA A 202 -13.86 -6.91 -16.95
N LEU A 203 -12.93 -7.84 -16.77
CA LEU A 203 -12.39 -8.72 -17.83
C LEU A 203 -13.33 -9.87 -18.20
N GLY A 204 -14.39 -10.11 -17.43
CA GLY A 204 -15.37 -11.18 -17.67
C GLY A 204 -15.28 -12.37 -16.70
N ALA A 205 -14.51 -12.27 -15.63
CA ALA A 205 -14.49 -13.30 -14.58
C ALA A 205 -15.79 -13.28 -13.74
N ASN A 206 -16.15 -14.44 -13.20
CA ASN A 206 -17.27 -14.59 -12.28
C ASN A 206 -16.74 -14.89 -10.88
N ILE A 207 -16.90 -13.90 -9.97
CA ILE A 207 -16.36 -13.93 -8.60
C ILE A 207 -17.46 -13.50 -7.63
N GLU A 208 -17.73 -14.34 -6.63
CA GLU A 208 -18.65 -14.05 -5.53
C GLU A 208 -17.88 -13.82 -4.24
N GLY A 209 -18.47 -13.10 -3.28
CA GLY A 209 -17.89 -12.88 -1.96
C GLY A 209 -16.76 -11.85 -1.92
N ILE A 210 -16.65 -10.96 -2.92
CA ILE A 210 -15.66 -9.87 -2.93
C ILE A 210 -15.82 -9.03 -1.66
N GLY A 211 -14.68 -8.73 -1.00
CA GLY A 211 -14.66 -7.98 0.25
C GLY A 211 -14.90 -8.83 1.51
N THR A 212 -14.99 -10.14 1.36
CA THR A 212 -15.05 -11.08 2.49
C THR A 212 -13.81 -11.97 2.54
N ASN A 213 -13.65 -12.74 3.59
CA ASN A 213 -12.55 -13.69 3.74
C ASN A 213 -12.78 -15.02 2.98
N THR A 214 -13.86 -15.11 2.22
CA THR A 214 -14.17 -16.30 1.41
C THR A 214 -14.73 -15.85 0.07
N MET A 215 -14.04 -16.17 -0.99
CA MET A 215 -14.46 -15.90 -2.36
C MET A 215 -14.73 -17.21 -3.11
N VAL A 216 -15.74 -17.19 -3.98
CA VAL A 216 -16.04 -18.29 -4.91
C VAL A 216 -15.69 -17.79 -6.31
N ILE A 217 -14.75 -18.44 -6.97
CA ILE A 217 -14.24 -18.06 -8.28
C ILE A 217 -14.59 -19.16 -9.29
N HIS A 218 -15.36 -18.81 -10.30
CA HIS A 218 -15.65 -19.72 -11.41
C HIS A 218 -14.63 -19.46 -12.52
N GLY A 219 -13.85 -20.47 -12.85
CA GLY A 219 -12.80 -20.35 -13.85
C GLY A 219 -13.34 -19.93 -15.21
N ALA A 220 -12.72 -18.95 -15.82
CA ALA A 220 -13.10 -18.36 -17.10
C ALA A 220 -12.33 -19.04 -18.24
N SER A 221 -13.05 -19.50 -19.28
CA SER A 221 -12.41 -20.03 -20.48
C SER A 221 -11.80 -18.95 -21.37
N THR A 222 -12.32 -17.72 -21.28
CA THR A 222 -11.84 -16.55 -22.03
C THR A 222 -12.05 -15.29 -21.20
N LEU A 223 -11.09 -14.37 -21.27
CA LEU A 223 -11.18 -13.03 -20.69
C LEU A 223 -11.15 -12.00 -21.83
N GLY A 224 -11.94 -10.95 -21.69
CA GLY A 224 -12.12 -9.91 -22.68
C GLY A 224 -11.15 -8.74 -22.53
N GLN A 225 -11.47 -7.66 -23.23
CA GLN A 225 -10.83 -6.35 -23.04
C GLN A 225 -11.48 -5.59 -21.87
N ALA A 226 -10.73 -4.69 -21.25
CA ALA A 226 -11.27 -3.81 -20.22
C ALA A 226 -10.71 -2.40 -20.28
N SER A 227 -11.54 -1.44 -19.87
CA SER A 227 -11.09 -0.11 -19.43
C SER A 227 -11.48 0.02 -17.97
N TYR A 228 -10.50 0.25 -17.10
CA TYR A 228 -10.70 0.20 -15.66
C TYR A 228 -9.96 1.36 -14.97
N ALA A 229 -10.58 1.97 -13.98
CA ALA A 229 -9.96 3.02 -13.19
C ALA A 229 -9.58 2.48 -11.80
N ILE A 230 -8.30 2.58 -11.46
CA ILE A 230 -7.78 2.22 -10.12
C ILE A 230 -8.45 3.11 -9.08
N GLN A 231 -8.95 2.51 -8.00
CA GLN A 231 -9.57 3.24 -6.91
C GLN A 231 -8.57 4.16 -6.17
N PRO A 232 -9.04 5.23 -5.50
CA PRO A 232 -8.17 6.12 -4.74
C PRO A 232 -7.46 5.38 -3.60
N ASP A 233 -6.23 5.81 -3.27
CA ASP A 233 -5.43 5.18 -2.22
C ASP A 233 -5.92 5.56 -0.82
N HIS A 234 -6.66 4.67 -0.17
CA HIS A 234 -7.18 4.84 1.18
C HIS A 234 -6.06 5.03 2.24
N ILE A 235 -4.84 4.54 1.98
CA ILE A 235 -3.67 4.75 2.85
C ILE A 235 -3.14 6.19 2.68
N GLU A 236 -3.11 6.70 1.45
CA GLU A 236 -2.79 8.11 1.23
C GLU A 236 -3.84 9.02 1.89
N VAL A 237 -5.14 8.69 1.78
CA VAL A 237 -6.21 9.43 2.47
C VAL A 237 -5.99 9.44 3.98
N GLY A 238 -5.68 8.30 4.59
CA GLY A 238 -5.35 8.20 6.01
C GLY A 238 -4.12 9.05 6.38
N SER A 239 -3.09 9.07 5.53
CA SER A 239 -1.92 9.92 5.71
C SER A 239 -2.26 11.41 5.65
N LEU A 240 -3.17 11.82 4.75
CA LEU A 240 -3.66 13.20 4.63
C LEU A 240 -4.53 13.62 5.83
N ILE A 241 -5.31 12.71 6.42
CA ILE A 241 -6.02 12.95 7.69
C ILE A 241 -5.03 13.28 8.80
N GLY A 242 -4.01 12.43 8.98
CA GLY A 242 -2.95 12.66 9.96
C GLY A 242 -2.21 13.98 9.72
N LEU A 243 -1.88 14.28 8.46
CA LEU A 243 -1.23 15.53 8.06
C LEU A 243 -2.05 16.76 8.44
N ALA A 244 -3.34 16.77 8.09
CA ALA A 244 -4.24 17.87 8.42
C ALA A 244 -4.31 18.10 9.93
N ALA A 245 -4.38 17.02 10.71
CA ALA A 245 -4.42 17.07 12.16
C ALA A 245 -3.14 17.66 12.77
N VAL A 246 -1.95 17.13 12.41
CA VAL A 246 -0.68 17.57 13.02
C VAL A 246 -0.29 19.00 12.60
N THR A 247 -0.70 19.45 11.41
CA THR A 247 -0.48 20.83 10.94
C THR A 247 -1.61 21.79 11.33
N ARG A 248 -2.65 21.29 12.04
CA ARG A 248 -3.87 22.06 12.41
C ARG A 248 -4.49 22.79 11.20
N SER A 249 -4.58 22.10 10.09
CA SER A 249 -4.98 22.63 8.79
C SER A 249 -6.35 22.13 8.37
N PRO A 250 -7.23 22.99 7.82
CA PRO A 250 -8.44 22.52 7.16
C PRO A 250 -8.05 21.91 5.82
N LEU A 251 -8.49 20.69 5.55
CA LEU A 251 -8.19 20.00 4.31
C LEU A 251 -9.43 19.32 3.74
N ARG A 252 -9.67 19.51 2.43
CA ARG A 252 -10.66 18.75 1.67
C ARG A 252 -9.94 17.72 0.82
N ILE A 253 -10.23 16.44 1.07
CA ILE A 253 -9.72 15.33 0.27
C ILE A 253 -10.80 14.94 -0.72
N VAL A 254 -10.59 15.27 -1.99
CA VAL A 254 -11.58 15.14 -3.06
C VAL A 254 -11.53 13.73 -3.63
N ARG A 255 -12.69 13.14 -3.88
CA ARG A 255 -12.79 11.74 -4.39
C ARG A 255 -12.00 10.76 -3.52
N ALA A 256 -12.28 10.78 -2.23
CA ALA A 256 -11.53 10.05 -1.22
C ALA A 256 -11.81 8.53 -1.17
N GLY A 257 -12.84 8.03 -1.90
CA GLY A 257 -13.28 6.64 -1.79
C GLY A 257 -13.80 6.33 -0.39
N THR A 258 -14.81 7.10 0.04
CA THR A 258 -15.23 7.18 1.45
C THR A 258 -15.80 5.88 2.01
N GLU A 259 -16.25 4.95 1.16
CA GLU A 259 -16.75 3.63 1.53
C GLU A 259 -15.69 2.76 2.24
N HIS A 260 -14.41 2.99 1.97
CA HIS A 260 -13.30 2.23 2.55
C HIS A 260 -12.64 2.93 3.76
N LEU A 261 -13.16 4.07 4.23
CA LEU A 261 -12.50 4.87 5.26
C LEU A 261 -13.03 4.67 6.68
N ARG A 262 -14.02 3.79 6.89
CA ARG A 262 -14.68 3.67 8.20
C ARG A 262 -13.70 3.30 9.32
N SER A 263 -12.94 2.23 9.16
CA SER A 263 -11.97 1.78 10.18
C SER A 263 -10.83 2.78 10.38
N ILE A 264 -10.38 3.43 9.31
CA ILE A 264 -9.36 4.47 9.36
C ILE A 264 -9.87 5.65 10.18
N ARG A 265 -11.06 6.16 9.89
CA ARG A 265 -11.68 7.27 10.64
C ARG A 265 -11.86 6.92 12.12
N MET A 266 -12.36 5.72 12.43
CA MET A 266 -12.50 5.23 13.81
C MET A 266 -11.17 5.19 14.56
N GLY A 267 -10.06 4.81 13.89
CA GLY A 267 -8.71 4.86 14.46
C GLY A 267 -8.28 6.30 14.79
N PHE A 268 -8.52 7.24 13.89
CA PHE A 268 -8.21 8.65 14.13
C PHE A 268 -9.16 9.32 15.15
N GLU A 269 -10.42 8.88 15.24
CA GLU A 269 -11.35 9.34 16.29
C GLU A 269 -10.86 9.02 17.71
N ARG A 270 -10.10 7.93 17.93
CA ARG A 270 -9.43 7.63 19.20
C ARG A 270 -8.39 8.69 19.58
N LEU A 271 -7.82 9.38 18.59
CA LEU A 271 -6.86 10.48 18.74
C LEU A 271 -7.55 11.86 18.83
N GLY A 272 -8.88 11.89 18.84
CA GLY A 272 -9.67 13.13 18.88
C GLY A 272 -9.74 13.85 17.53
N ILE A 273 -9.62 13.11 16.42
CA ILE A 273 -9.69 13.65 15.06
C ILE A 273 -10.99 13.19 14.39
N VAL A 274 -11.82 14.15 14.01
CA VAL A 274 -13.11 13.92 13.38
C VAL A 274 -13.06 14.39 11.92
N CYS A 275 -13.60 13.58 11.03
CA CYS A 275 -13.71 13.87 9.61
C CYS A 275 -15.18 13.84 9.18
N GLU A 276 -15.59 14.78 8.34
CA GLU A 276 -16.92 14.85 7.77
C GLU A 276 -16.92 14.25 6.36
N VAL A 277 -17.89 13.37 6.08
CA VAL A 277 -18.10 12.80 4.74
C VAL A 277 -19.08 13.67 3.97
N ALA A 278 -18.67 14.17 2.82
CA ALA A 278 -19.47 15.02 1.94
C ALA A 278 -19.55 14.40 0.53
N GLY A 279 -20.43 13.43 0.37
CA GLY A 279 -20.46 12.58 -0.83
C GLY A 279 -19.22 11.69 -0.88
N ASP A 280 -18.43 11.78 -1.97
CA ASP A 280 -17.18 11.07 -2.12
C ASP A 280 -15.96 11.85 -1.57
N ASP A 281 -16.16 13.05 -1.07
CA ASP A 281 -15.12 13.87 -0.47
C ASP A 281 -15.06 13.65 1.06
N LEU A 282 -13.86 13.81 1.61
CA LEU A 282 -13.62 13.83 3.04
C LEU A 282 -13.13 15.21 3.47
N ILE A 283 -13.77 15.81 4.47
CA ILE A 283 -13.39 17.11 5.04
C ILE A 283 -12.76 16.87 6.41
N VAL A 284 -11.55 17.38 6.59
CA VAL A 284 -10.84 17.41 7.87
C VAL A 284 -10.85 18.85 8.38
N PRO A 285 -11.67 19.19 9.40
CA PRO A 285 -11.69 20.53 9.99
C PRO A 285 -10.38 20.88 10.70
N SER A 286 -10.08 22.17 10.85
CA SER A 286 -8.87 22.63 11.57
C SER A 286 -9.02 22.65 13.09
N ASP A 287 -10.26 22.66 13.59
CA ASP A 287 -10.61 22.78 15.02
C ASP A 287 -10.73 21.43 15.73
N GLN A 288 -9.80 20.51 15.42
CA GLN A 288 -9.72 19.21 16.05
C GLN A 288 -9.41 19.31 17.54
N THR A 289 -10.03 18.47 18.37
CA THR A 289 -9.75 18.44 19.80
C THR A 289 -8.34 17.96 20.11
N LEU A 290 -7.81 17.06 19.28
CA LEU A 290 -6.51 16.38 19.46
C LEU A 290 -6.34 15.86 20.89
N LYS A 291 -7.40 15.24 21.40
CA LYS A 291 -7.43 14.63 22.72
C LYS A 291 -7.70 13.14 22.60
N ILE A 292 -6.76 12.35 23.06
CA ILE A 292 -6.86 10.89 23.09
C ILE A 292 -8.07 10.51 23.95
N ARG A 293 -8.93 9.65 23.41
CA ARG A 293 -10.12 9.18 24.09
C ARG A 293 -9.78 7.95 24.92
N ASP A 294 -9.91 8.05 26.23
CA ASP A 294 -9.73 6.91 27.15
C ASP A 294 -10.74 5.80 26.84
N ASP A 295 -10.36 4.55 27.10
CA ASP A 295 -11.27 3.43 27.08
C ASP A 295 -12.21 3.47 28.30
N PHE A 296 -13.26 2.65 28.30
CA PHE A 296 -14.24 2.60 29.39
C PHE A 296 -13.53 2.45 30.75
N GLY A 297 -13.97 3.23 31.75
CA GLY A 297 -13.37 3.24 33.10
C GLY A 297 -12.10 4.10 33.23
N GLY A 298 -11.74 4.90 32.23
CA GLY A 298 -10.55 5.76 32.24
C GLY A 298 -9.25 5.00 31.97
N HIS A 299 -9.34 3.83 31.37
CA HIS A 299 -8.17 3.03 31.02
C HIS A 299 -7.42 3.63 29.83
N VAL A 300 -6.09 3.46 29.82
CA VAL A 300 -5.24 3.86 28.69
C VAL A 300 -5.68 3.14 27.42
N PRO A 301 -6.05 3.86 26.36
CA PRO A 301 -6.55 3.26 25.14
C PRO A 301 -5.43 2.62 24.34
N LYS A 302 -5.83 1.72 23.43
CA LYS A 302 -4.94 1.05 22.50
C LYS A 302 -5.40 1.30 21.07
N LEU A 303 -4.46 1.60 20.16
CA LEU A 303 -4.63 1.50 18.72
C LEU A 303 -3.74 0.38 18.20
N GLU A 304 -4.34 -0.61 17.52
CA GLU A 304 -3.64 -1.76 16.97
C GLU A 304 -4.02 -2.00 15.53
N ASP A 305 -3.05 -2.43 14.74
CA ASP A 305 -3.31 -2.90 13.38
C ASP A 305 -3.74 -4.37 13.39
N GLN A 306 -4.52 -4.73 12.39
CA GLN A 306 -4.96 -6.11 12.14
C GLN A 306 -5.34 -6.23 10.64
N PRO A 307 -5.53 -7.47 10.12
CA PRO A 307 -6.09 -7.66 8.79
C PRO A 307 -7.41 -6.89 8.62
N TRP A 308 -7.63 -6.40 7.42
CA TRP A 308 -8.85 -5.67 7.06
C TRP A 308 -10.13 -6.47 7.45
N PRO A 309 -11.21 -5.80 7.96
CA PRO A 309 -11.45 -4.34 7.96
C PRO A 309 -11.01 -3.59 9.22
N ALA A 310 -10.05 -4.10 9.98
CA ALA A 310 -9.48 -3.38 11.09
C ALA A 310 -8.56 -2.23 10.64
N PHE A 311 -7.89 -1.55 11.60
CA PHE A 311 -6.99 -0.44 11.29
C PHE A 311 -5.76 -0.94 10.51
N PRO A 312 -5.43 -0.33 9.34
CA PRO A 312 -4.37 -0.85 8.48
C PRO A 312 -2.97 -0.64 9.08
N ALA A 313 -2.11 -1.67 9.00
CA ALA A 313 -0.70 -1.61 9.39
C ALA A 313 0.07 -0.48 8.67
N ASP A 314 -0.26 -0.20 7.42
CA ASP A 314 0.36 0.88 6.62
C ASP A 314 0.11 2.29 7.18
N LEU A 315 -0.84 2.46 8.09
CA LEU A 315 -1.14 3.74 8.77
C LEU A 315 -0.61 3.84 10.20
N MET A 316 -0.02 2.77 10.76
CA MET A 316 0.48 2.81 12.14
C MET A 316 1.54 3.89 12.35
N SER A 317 2.48 4.04 11.44
CA SER A 317 3.51 5.08 11.53
C SER A 317 2.91 6.50 11.50
N ILE A 318 1.89 6.73 10.68
CA ILE A 318 1.14 7.99 10.62
C ILE A 318 0.41 8.25 11.94
N ALA A 319 -0.28 7.22 12.47
CA ALA A 319 -1.01 7.31 13.73
C ALA A 319 -0.07 7.61 14.92
N ILE A 320 1.13 7.01 14.93
CA ILE A 320 2.15 7.27 15.97
C ILE A 320 2.59 8.74 15.95
N VAL A 321 2.93 9.28 14.76
CA VAL A 321 3.29 10.71 14.63
C VAL A 321 2.12 11.58 15.07
N THR A 322 0.90 11.25 14.62
CA THR A 322 -0.30 12.01 14.97
C THR A 322 -0.54 12.02 16.50
N ALA A 323 -0.39 10.87 17.14
CA ALA A 323 -0.54 10.74 18.59
C ALA A 323 0.46 11.60 19.39
N THR A 324 1.67 11.88 18.85
CA THR A 324 2.61 12.80 19.50
C THR A 324 2.08 14.23 19.62
N GLN A 325 1.10 14.60 18.81
CA GLN A 325 0.47 15.93 18.78
C GLN A 325 -0.86 15.99 19.56
N CYS A 326 -1.31 14.85 20.12
CA CYS A 326 -2.58 14.74 20.84
C CYS A 326 -2.35 14.74 22.36
N GLU A 327 -3.26 15.38 23.12
CA GLU A 327 -3.24 15.35 24.57
C GLU A 327 -3.64 13.97 25.10
N GLY A 328 -2.80 13.37 25.96
CA GLY A 328 -3.06 12.09 26.60
C GLY A 328 -1.96 11.06 26.37
N VAL A 329 -2.30 9.79 26.63
CA VAL A 329 -1.41 8.64 26.52
C VAL A 329 -2.13 7.54 25.75
N ILE A 330 -1.43 6.86 24.83
CA ILE A 330 -1.97 5.74 24.09
C ILE A 330 -0.92 4.65 23.86
N LEU A 331 -1.35 3.40 23.91
CA LEU A 331 -0.55 2.25 23.47
C LEU A 331 -0.74 2.04 21.97
N MET A 332 0.34 2.13 21.19
CA MET A 332 0.39 1.74 19.80
C MET A 332 0.92 0.32 19.67
N PHE A 333 0.18 -0.55 18.98
CA PHE A 333 0.52 -1.96 18.86
C PHE A 333 0.52 -2.40 17.39
N GLU A 334 1.71 -2.46 16.80
CA GLU A 334 1.97 -3.00 15.46
C GLU A 334 2.08 -4.52 15.56
N LYS A 335 1.05 -5.24 15.13
CA LYS A 335 0.97 -6.71 15.24
C LYS A 335 1.56 -7.43 14.05
N MET A 336 1.48 -6.82 12.87
CA MET A 336 1.71 -7.53 11.61
C MET A 336 3.17 -7.55 11.17
N PHE A 337 4.00 -6.54 11.57
CA PHE A 337 5.36 -6.41 11.05
C PHE A 337 6.36 -5.99 12.12
N GLU A 338 7.36 -6.84 12.39
CA GLU A 338 8.31 -6.67 13.51
C GLU A 338 9.24 -5.46 13.38
N SER A 339 9.47 -4.98 12.15
CA SER A 339 10.45 -3.90 11.93
C SER A 339 9.83 -2.53 11.69
N ARG A 340 8.50 -2.40 11.70
CA ARG A 340 7.83 -1.13 11.42
C ARG A 340 8.03 -0.06 12.50
N MET A 341 8.37 -0.43 13.73
CA MET A 341 8.58 0.51 14.84
C MET A 341 9.99 1.15 14.86
N PHE A 342 10.93 0.71 14.03
CA PHE A 342 12.31 1.21 14.07
C PHE A 342 12.48 2.71 13.78
N PHE A 343 11.52 3.32 13.09
CA PHE A 343 11.53 4.76 12.86
C PHE A 343 11.28 5.60 14.12
N VAL A 344 10.71 5.01 15.18
CA VAL A 344 10.33 5.68 16.43
C VAL A 344 11.52 6.36 17.08
N ASP A 345 12.73 5.80 17.00
CA ASP A 345 13.95 6.43 17.52
C ASP A 345 14.21 7.81 16.89
N LYS A 346 13.89 7.97 15.60
CA LYS A 346 14.03 9.26 14.90
C LYS A 346 13.00 10.26 15.43
N LEU A 347 11.79 9.80 15.69
CA LEU A 347 10.75 10.65 16.25
C LEU A 347 11.06 11.08 17.69
N ILE A 348 11.67 10.18 18.49
CA ILE A 348 12.19 10.51 19.84
C ILE A 348 13.29 11.59 19.73
N SER A 349 14.21 11.47 18.77
CA SER A 349 15.27 12.46 18.56
C SER A 349 14.75 13.85 18.15
N MET A 350 13.55 13.91 17.54
CA MET A 350 12.84 15.15 17.24
C MET A 350 12.12 15.75 18.46
N GLY A 351 12.07 15.06 19.60
CA GLY A 351 11.39 15.49 20.83
C GLY A 351 10.10 14.75 21.15
N GLY A 352 9.80 13.66 20.45
CA GLY A 352 8.65 12.79 20.74
C GLY A 352 8.81 12.08 22.09
N ARG A 353 7.78 12.14 22.95
CA ARG A 353 7.73 11.42 24.22
C ARG A 353 7.14 10.04 24.03
N ILE A 354 8.01 9.11 23.65
CA ILE A 354 7.62 7.75 23.29
C ILE A 354 8.49 6.76 24.07
N VAL A 355 7.88 5.72 24.60
CA VAL A 355 8.57 4.57 25.18
C VAL A 355 8.36 3.39 24.22
N LEU A 356 9.42 2.94 23.56
CA LEU A 356 9.42 1.73 22.78
C LEU A 356 9.54 0.54 23.76
N CYS A 357 8.46 -0.23 23.90
CA CYS A 357 8.41 -1.34 24.85
C CYS A 357 9.08 -2.60 24.30
N ASP A 358 8.85 -2.86 23.01
CA ASP A 358 9.41 -3.97 22.23
C ASP A 358 9.25 -3.66 20.72
N PRO A 359 9.64 -4.56 19.79
CA PRO A 359 9.50 -4.31 18.36
C PRO A 359 8.08 -4.03 17.86
N HIS A 360 7.06 -4.37 18.66
CA HIS A 360 5.66 -4.28 18.30
C HIS A 360 4.87 -3.21 19.04
N ARG A 361 5.37 -2.74 20.22
CA ARG A 361 4.59 -1.88 21.10
C ARG A 361 5.33 -0.62 21.50
N ALA A 362 4.64 0.51 21.41
CA ALA A 362 5.12 1.79 21.87
C ALA A 362 4.04 2.54 22.66
N ILE A 363 4.42 3.17 23.76
CA ILE A 363 3.57 4.09 24.49
C ILE A 363 3.90 5.50 24.04
N VAL A 364 2.91 6.21 23.52
CA VAL A 364 3.03 7.60 23.08
C VAL A 364 2.31 8.51 24.06
N SER A 365 3.01 9.56 24.51
CA SER A 365 2.45 10.59 25.39
C SER A 365 2.59 11.96 24.71
N GLY A 366 1.51 12.70 24.55
CA GLY A 366 1.49 14.04 23.93
C GLY A 366 0.66 15.06 24.69
N PRO A 367 0.57 16.32 24.20
CA PRO A 367 1.21 16.82 22.97
C PRO A 367 2.72 17.08 23.16
N ASN A 368 3.49 16.94 22.07
CA ASN A 368 4.92 17.18 22.06
C ASN A 368 5.29 18.34 21.13
N ARG A 369 6.30 19.10 21.54
CA ARG A 369 6.92 20.11 20.68
C ARG A 369 8.06 19.47 19.90
N LEU A 370 7.75 19.02 18.69
CA LEU A 370 8.77 18.46 17.80
C LEU A 370 9.68 19.56 17.24
N ARG A 371 10.96 19.23 17.03
CA ARG A 371 11.97 20.13 16.48
C ARG A 371 12.55 19.56 15.20
N GLY A 372 12.91 20.46 14.29
CA GLY A 372 13.59 20.09 13.05
C GLY A 372 14.86 19.28 13.32
N ALA A 373 15.05 18.23 12.54
CA ALA A 373 16.18 17.32 12.68
C ALA A 373 16.58 16.73 11.33
N ARG A 374 17.75 16.09 11.29
CA ARG A 374 18.14 15.25 10.16
C ARG A 374 17.72 13.80 10.44
N VAL A 375 16.87 13.28 9.57
CA VAL A 375 16.32 11.92 9.66
C VAL A 375 16.48 11.19 8.33
N VAL A 376 16.39 9.88 8.35
CA VAL A 376 16.47 9.04 7.14
C VAL A 376 15.12 8.32 6.97
N SER A 377 14.61 8.32 5.74
CA SER A 377 13.42 7.52 5.39
C SER A 377 13.81 6.03 5.27
N PRO A 378 13.36 5.16 6.19
CA PRO A 378 13.75 3.74 6.15
C PRO A 378 12.93 2.94 5.13
N ASP A 379 11.67 3.32 4.94
CA ASP A 379 10.69 2.71 4.05
C ASP A 379 9.65 3.74 3.61
N ILE A 380 8.70 3.32 2.78
CA ILE A 380 7.65 4.19 2.21
C ILE A 380 6.80 4.86 3.30
N ARG A 381 6.31 4.06 4.27
CA ARG A 381 5.29 4.50 5.23
C ARG A 381 5.91 5.28 6.39
N ALA A 382 7.03 4.81 6.93
CA ALA A 382 7.77 5.54 7.92
C ALA A 382 8.37 6.84 7.34
N GLY A 383 8.77 6.84 6.07
CA GLY A 383 9.20 8.04 5.37
C GLY A 383 8.11 9.12 5.31
N MET A 384 6.88 8.74 4.93
CA MET A 384 5.74 9.66 4.97
C MET A 384 5.44 10.14 6.39
N ALA A 385 5.52 9.27 7.40
CA ALA A 385 5.37 9.66 8.79
C ALA A 385 6.44 10.68 9.23
N MET A 386 7.70 10.50 8.81
CA MET A 386 8.76 11.49 9.07
C MET A 386 8.50 12.81 8.36
N LEU A 387 7.89 12.78 7.17
CA LEU A 387 7.46 14.01 6.48
C LEU A 387 6.37 14.74 7.26
N LEU A 388 5.37 14.04 7.82
CA LEU A 388 4.37 14.63 8.71
C LEU A 388 5.02 15.25 9.95
N ALA A 389 5.94 14.52 10.59
CA ALA A 389 6.67 15.00 11.75
C ALA A 389 7.48 16.29 11.42
N ALA A 390 8.14 16.32 10.27
CA ALA A 390 8.90 17.48 9.80
C ALA A 390 7.98 18.68 9.52
N LEU A 391 6.81 18.47 8.92
CA LEU A 391 5.87 19.55 8.60
C LEU A 391 5.23 20.19 9.84
N CYS A 392 5.07 19.45 10.95
CA CYS A 392 4.58 20.02 12.20
C CYS A 392 5.68 20.45 13.18
N ALA A 393 6.95 20.10 12.92
CA ALA A 393 8.08 20.47 13.77
C ALA A 393 8.41 21.96 13.71
N GLU A 394 9.08 22.50 14.73
CA GLU A 394 9.65 23.82 14.69
C GLU A 394 11.02 23.81 14.01
N GLY A 395 11.23 24.71 13.02
CA GLY A 395 12.47 24.84 12.28
C GLY A 395 12.53 23.95 11.05
N THR A 396 13.74 23.65 10.60
CA THR A 396 13.99 22.92 9.35
C THR A 396 14.43 21.49 9.61
N SER A 397 13.82 20.55 8.89
CA SER A 397 14.20 19.14 8.88
C SER A 397 14.83 18.75 7.55
N TYR A 398 15.72 17.78 7.60
CA TYR A 398 16.37 17.17 6.43
C TYR A 398 16.01 15.68 6.41
N ILE A 399 15.29 15.24 5.39
CA ILE A 399 14.89 13.83 5.23
C ILE A 399 15.74 13.22 4.13
N ASP A 400 16.75 12.45 4.52
CA ASP A 400 17.59 11.68 3.60
C ASP A 400 16.83 10.46 3.07
N ASN A 401 17.25 9.93 1.91
CA ASN A 401 16.62 8.78 1.27
C ASN A 401 15.11 9.01 0.99
N ALA A 402 14.73 10.24 0.67
CA ALA A 402 13.33 10.63 0.43
C ALA A 402 12.72 9.94 -0.80
N ASP A 403 13.55 9.39 -1.67
CA ASP A 403 13.11 8.56 -2.78
C ASP A 403 12.36 7.28 -2.37
N GLN A 404 12.48 6.82 -1.11
CA GLN A 404 11.62 5.78 -0.57
C GLN A 404 10.16 6.26 -0.45
N ILE A 405 9.93 7.54 -0.11
CA ILE A 405 8.57 8.12 -0.04
C ILE A 405 7.93 8.11 -1.44
N GLU A 406 8.71 8.48 -2.47
CA GLU A 406 8.27 8.54 -3.87
C GLU A 406 7.93 7.16 -4.49
N ARG A 407 8.26 6.07 -3.81
CA ARG A 407 7.81 4.71 -4.19
C ARG A 407 6.35 4.44 -3.89
N GLY A 408 5.72 5.22 -3.02
CA GLY A 408 4.34 5.02 -2.60
C GLY A 408 3.44 6.25 -2.67
N TYR A 409 4.02 7.44 -2.81
CA TYR A 409 3.29 8.71 -2.85
C TYR A 409 3.73 9.52 -4.08
N GLU A 410 2.86 9.61 -5.08
CA GLU A 410 3.18 10.29 -6.34
C GLU A 410 3.36 11.80 -6.13
N ARG A 411 4.59 12.33 -6.40
CA ARG A 411 4.92 13.76 -6.35
C ARG A 411 4.38 14.47 -5.10
N ILE A 412 4.55 13.84 -3.95
CA ILE A 412 3.94 14.30 -2.69
C ILE A 412 4.47 15.69 -2.29
N ASP A 413 5.74 15.97 -2.54
CA ASP A 413 6.36 17.28 -2.30
C ASP A 413 5.66 18.39 -3.08
N GLU A 414 5.44 18.23 -4.38
CA GLU A 414 4.76 19.21 -5.22
C GLU A 414 3.29 19.39 -4.80
N ARG A 415 2.60 18.29 -4.52
CA ARG A 415 1.19 18.31 -4.13
C ARG A 415 0.97 18.98 -2.78
N LEU A 416 1.85 18.75 -1.80
CA LEU A 416 1.80 19.42 -0.50
C LEU A 416 2.25 20.88 -0.59
N ASN A 417 3.24 21.19 -1.42
CA ASN A 417 3.63 22.58 -1.68
C ASN A 417 2.48 23.40 -2.31
N ALA A 418 1.66 22.80 -3.15
CA ALA A 418 0.45 23.45 -3.70
C ALA A 418 -0.57 23.79 -2.61
N LEU A 419 -0.55 23.10 -1.46
CA LEU A 419 -1.39 23.40 -0.29
C LEU A 419 -0.74 24.41 0.67
N GLY A 420 0.51 24.82 0.44
CA GLY A 420 1.25 25.76 1.27
C GLY A 420 2.36 25.18 2.13
N ALA A 421 2.69 23.90 1.98
CA ALA A 421 3.90 23.32 2.58
C ALA A 421 5.17 24.00 2.01
N LYS A 422 6.29 23.80 2.71
CA LYS A 422 7.60 24.27 2.30
C LYS A 422 8.57 23.10 2.24
N ILE A 423 8.52 22.38 1.13
CA ILE A 423 9.37 21.21 0.86
C ILE A 423 10.25 21.51 -0.34
N THR A 424 11.58 21.45 -0.16
CA THR A 424 12.54 21.57 -1.25
C THR A 424 13.16 20.20 -1.52
N ARG A 425 13.03 19.73 -2.75
CA ARG A 425 13.60 18.47 -3.23
C ARG A 425 14.98 18.73 -3.82
N VAL A 426 15.99 18.08 -3.29
CA VAL A 426 17.38 18.22 -3.76
C VAL A 426 18.04 16.84 -3.92
N PRO A 427 19.07 16.71 -4.79
CA PRO A 427 19.94 15.53 -4.75
C PRO A 427 20.60 15.40 -3.37
N GLU A 428 20.61 14.19 -2.82
CA GLU A 428 21.31 13.93 -1.56
C GLU A 428 22.83 14.16 -1.81
N ARG A 429 23.44 15.08 -1.05
CA ARG A 429 24.88 15.27 -1.10
C ARG A 429 25.55 14.08 -0.43
N GLY A 430 26.39 13.37 -1.18
CA GLY A 430 27.19 12.27 -0.62
C GLY A 430 27.92 12.75 0.66
N ARG A 431 27.94 11.89 1.65
CA ARG A 431 28.69 12.11 2.91
C ARG A 431 30.16 12.06 2.67
#